data_4351f7019a7732954562644ebc7ab27f
#
_entry.id   4351f7019a7732954562644ebc7ab27f
#
_cell.length_a   1.000
_cell.length_b   1.000
_cell.length_c   1.000
_cell.angle_alpha   90.00
_cell.angle_beta   90.00
_cell.angle_gamma   90.00
#
_symmetry.space_group_name_H-M   'P 1'
#
loop_
_entity.id
_entity.type
_entity.pdbx_description
1 polymer ?
#
loop_
_entity_poly.entity_id
_entity_poly.type
_entity_poly.pdbx_seq_one_letter_code
_entity_poly.pdbx_strand_id
1 'polypeptide(L)'
;RVSPSSYSMQNKELERPTYPFPPIGSRIALARMLRCPVEELTRVESNADDLYREVRQLKKDGTPRICYDAKSPLKTMQGLIQCLILKKVKYPCYLMGGLADKENPRDYVRNANVHVGGTRRMINEDLTKFFPSTSSALVFDIWRYFFHFPVDVAQTLTRLTTRRNELPQGAKTSSYLANLVFWETEPDLIAKLQSMGFEYT
;
A
#
# COMPACT_ATOMS: atom_id res chain seq x y z
N ARG A 1 -12.73 10.63 40.70
CA ARG A 1 -13.19 9.33 40.13
C ARG A 1 -13.89 9.66 38.83
N VAL A 2 -13.22 9.45 37.73
CA VAL A 2 -13.80 9.51 36.37
C VAL A 2 -14.27 8.10 36.06
N SER A 3 -15.57 7.94 35.82
CA SER A 3 -16.18 6.67 35.43
C SER A 3 -15.60 6.21 34.09
N PRO A 4 -15.30 4.92 33.90
CA PRO A 4 -14.93 4.43 32.58
C PRO A 4 -16.15 4.55 31.69
N SER A 5 -16.01 5.38 30.64
CA SER A 5 -16.97 5.45 29.54
C SER A 5 -17.14 4.05 28.96
N SER A 6 -18.36 3.53 29.08
CA SER A 6 -18.79 2.30 28.42
C SER A 6 -18.70 2.52 26.91
N TYR A 7 -17.57 2.14 26.31
CA TYR A 7 -17.50 1.93 24.87
C TYR A 7 -18.43 0.75 24.55
N SER A 8 -19.64 1.07 24.11
CA SER A 8 -20.57 0.09 23.57
C SER A 8 -19.84 -0.65 22.43
N MET A 9 -19.79 -1.98 22.54
CA MET A 9 -19.52 -2.88 21.42
C MET A 9 -20.69 -2.72 20.41
N GLN A 10 -20.74 -1.61 19.69
CA GLN A 10 -21.51 -1.53 18.46
C GLN A 10 -20.79 -2.42 17.46
N ASN A 11 -21.53 -3.27 16.74
CA ASN A 11 -21.06 -4.02 15.59
C ASN A 11 -20.33 -3.06 14.66
N LYS A 12 -19.01 -2.94 14.83
CA LYS A 12 -18.18 -2.20 13.89
C LYS A 12 -18.19 -3.03 12.62
N GLU A 13 -18.89 -2.54 11.62
CA GLU A 13 -18.84 -3.09 10.28
C GLU A 13 -17.36 -3.29 9.90
N LEU A 14 -17.01 -4.48 9.45
CA LEU A 14 -15.64 -4.87 9.15
C LEU A 14 -15.05 -3.91 8.11
N GLU A 15 -14.12 -3.04 8.51
CA GLU A 15 -13.51 -2.08 7.62
C GLU A 15 -12.63 -2.80 6.59
N ARG A 16 -13.03 -2.72 5.31
CA ARG A 16 -12.25 -3.21 4.17
C ARG A 16 -11.71 -2.03 3.36
N PRO A 17 -10.51 -2.13 2.78
CA PRO A 17 -10.07 -1.10 1.84
C PRO A 17 -11.03 -1.04 0.65
N THR A 18 -11.35 0.17 0.18
CA THR A 18 -12.26 0.37 -0.97
C THR A 18 -11.73 1.43 -1.91
N TYR A 19 -11.94 1.21 -3.22
CA TYR A 19 -11.65 2.20 -4.25
C TYR A 19 -12.97 2.76 -4.82
N PRO A 20 -13.30 4.05 -4.58
CA PRO A 20 -14.64 4.58 -4.84
C PRO A 20 -14.85 5.08 -6.28
N PHE A 21 -13.92 4.81 -7.19
CA PHE A 21 -13.99 5.29 -8.57
C PHE A 21 -14.14 4.12 -9.56
N PRO A 22 -14.70 4.38 -10.76
CA PRO A 22 -14.77 3.36 -11.80
C PRO A 22 -13.35 2.95 -12.25
N PRO A 23 -13.19 1.71 -12.75
CA PRO A 23 -11.92 1.23 -13.25
C PRO A 23 -11.46 2.01 -14.49
N ILE A 24 -10.14 2.15 -14.64
CA ILE A 24 -9.52 2.70 -15.84
C ILE A 24 -9.68 1.67 -16.97
N GLY A 25 -10.53 1.97 -17.95
CA GLY A 25 -11.01 0.99 -18.92
C GLY A 25 -10.03 0.62 -20.03
N SER A 26 -8.89 1.32 -20.22
CA SER A 26 -7.93 1.02 -21.28
C SER A 26 -6.56 1.65 -21.07
N ARG A 27 -5.54 1.13 -21.78
CA ARG A 27 -4.19 1.73 -21.79
C ARG A 27 -4.18 3.17 -22.32
N ILE A 28 -5.08 3.52 -23.25
CA ILE A 28 -5.24 4.90 -23.73
C ILE A 28 -5.73 5.82 -22.61
N ALA A 29 -6.72 5.37 -21.82
CA ALA A 29 -7.21 6.13 -20.67
C ALA A 29 -6.12 6.26 -19.58
N LEU A 30 -5.35 5.20 -19.34
CA LEU A 30 -4.20 5.23 -18.43
C LEU A 30 -3.14 6.24 -18.91
N ALA A 31 -2.75 6.21 -20.17
CA ALA A 31 -1.76 7.15 -20.75
C ALA A 31 -2.21 8.61 -20.59
N ARG A 32 -3.48 8.91 -20.87
CA ARG A 32 -4.06 10.25 -20.65
C ARG A 32 -3.98 10.68 -19.19
N MET A 33 -4.32 9.77 -18.25
CA MET A 33 -4.21 10.05 -16.81
C MET A 33 -2.76 10.28 -16.38
N LEU A 34 -1.81 9.55 -16.96
CA LEU A 34 -0.37 9.70 -16.72
C LEU A 34 0.26 10.87 -17.54
N ARG A 35 -0.57 11.60 -18.30
CA ARG A 35 -0.17 12.78 -19.08
C ARG A 35 0.95 12.50 -20.09
N CYS A 36 0.91 11.34 -20.74
CA CYS A 36 1.88 10.95 -21.74
C CYS A 36 1.21 10.30 -22.96
N PRO A 37 1.87 10.28 -24.12
CA PRO A 37 1.45 9.45 -25.26
C PRO A 37 1.52 7.96 -24.93
N VAL A 38 0.72 7.14 -25.63
CA VAL A 38 0.72 5.67 -25.42
C VAL A 38 2.07 5.05 -25.78
N GLU A 39 2.76 5.61 -26.77
CA GLU A 39 4.10 5.21 -27.20
C GLU A 39 5.13 5.43 -26.08
N GLU A 40 5.05 6.55 -25.38
CA GLU A 40 5.91 6.83 -24.24
C GLU A 40 5.60 5.89 -23.08
N LEU A 41 4.31 5.65 -22.77
CA LEU A 41 3.90 4.69 -21.76
C LEU A 41 4.50 3.31 -22.05
N THR A 42 4.39 2.84 -23.30
CA THR A 42 4.94 1.55 -23.73
C THR A 42 6.47 1.50 -23.61
N ARG A 43 7.15 2.58 -24.00
CA ARG A 43 8.62 2.69 -23.86
C ARG A 43 9.07 2.64 -22.40
N VAL A 44 8.37 3.35 -21.51
CA VAL A 44 8.71 3.36 -20.08
C VAL A 44 8.42 2.01 -19.44
N GLU A 45 7.29 1.40 -19.78
CA GLU A 45 6.90 0.06 -19.33
C GLU A 45 7.97 -0.98 -19.69
N SER A 46 8.44 -0.99 -20.94
CA SER A 46 9.44 -1.95 -21.42
C SER A 46 10.81 -1.79 -20.76
N ASN A 47 11.14 -0.60 -20.28
CA ASN A 47 12.45 -0.29 -19.68
C ASN A 47 12.33 0.01 -18.16
N ALA A 48 11.22 -0.32 -17.52
CA ALA A 48 10.93 0.10 -16.15
C ALA A 48 12.02 -0.34 -15.15
N ASP A 49 12.56 -1.55 -15.30
CA ASP A 49 13.58 -2.08 -14.39
C ASP A 49 14.89 -1.28 -14.42
N ASP A 50 15.26 -0.69 -15.56
CA ASP A 50 16.49 0.09 -15.75
C ASP A 50 16.32 1.56 -15.30
N LEU A 51 15.08 1.97 -15.09
CA LEU A 51 14.74 3.31 -14.62
C LEU A 51 14.79 3.46 -13.11
N TYR A 52 15.53 2.62 -12.41
CA TYR A 52 15.78 2.75 -10.99
C TYR A 52 17.26 3.03 -10.70
N ARG A 53 17.50 3.76 -9.63
CA ARG A 53 18.80 3.98 -9.04
C ARG A 53 18.84 3.32 -7.67
N GLU A 54 19.84 2.51 -7.42
CA GLU A 54 20.11 1.97 -6.08
C GLU A 54 20.60 3.08 -5.14
N VAL A 55 20.01 3.15 -3.95
CA VAL A 55 20.37 4.08 -2.89
C VAL A 55 20.64 3.26 -1.63
N ARG A 56 21.85 3.29 -1.14
CA ARG A 56 22.22 2.61 0.11
C ARG A 56 21.95 3.54 1.28
N GLN A 57 21.20 3.05 2.25
CA GLN A 57 20.92 3.73 3.50
C GLN A 57 21.40 2.84 4.65
N LEU A 58 21.81 3.43 5.76
CA LEU A 58 22.10 2.69 6.98
C LEU A 58 20.86 2.68 7.86
N LYS A 59 20.52 1.50 8.39
CA LYS A 59 19.52 1.37 9.45
C LYS A 59 20.10 1.92 10.77
N LYS A 60 19.25 2.08 11.79
CA LYS A 60 19.68 2.51 13.12
C LYS A 60 20.73 1.59 13.77
N ASP A 61 20.71 0.31 13.43
CA ASP A 61 21.65 -0.72 13.88
C ASP A 61 22.95 -0.80 13.05
N GLY A 62 23.13 0.13 12.09
CA GLY A 62 24.29 0.18 11.20
C GLY A 62 24.24 -0.78 10.03
N THR A 63 23.24 -1.66 9.92
CA THR A 63 23.12 -2.58 8.79
C THR A 63 22.69 -1.84 7.52
N PRO A 64 23.21 -2.20 6.32
CA PRO A 64 22.84 -1.55 5.08
C PRO A 64 21.41 -1.93 4.68
N ARG A 65 20.65 -0.94 4.21
CA ARG A 65 19.36 -1.08 3.55
C ARG A 65 19.49 -0.60 2.12
N ILE A 66 19.10 -1.43 1.17
CA ILE A 66 19.06 -1.05 -0.24
C ILE A 66 17.66 -0.54 -0.55
N CYS A 67 17.60 0.70 -1.04
CA CYS A 67 16.38 1.33 -1.54
C CYS A 67 16.53 1.62 -3.04
N TYR A 68 15.42 1.77 -3.73
CA TYR A 68 15.39 2.03 -5.17
C TYR A 68 14.62 3.33 -5.44
N ASP A 69 15.33 4.33 -5.97
CA ASP A 69 14.73 5.60 -6.39
C ASP A 69 14.49 5.57 -7.89
N ALA A 70 13.23 5.72 -8.31
CA ALA A 70 12.89 5.77 -9.72
C ALA A 70 13.43 7.06 -10.37
N LYS A 71 13.96 6.96 -11.59
CA LYS A 71 14.36 8.09 -12.43
C LYS A 71 13.16 8.56 -13.28
N SER A 72 13.19 9.81 -13.75
CA SER A 72 12.22 10.26 -14.75
C SER A 72 12.45 9.50 -16.07
N PRO A 73 11.37 9.18 -16.84
CA PRO A 73 9.98 9.58 -16.61
C PRO A 73 9.22 8.67 -15.63
N LEU A 74 9.72 7.48 -15.27
CA LEU A 74 9.05 6.52 -14.38
C LEU A 74 8.66 7.15 -13.03
N LYS A 75 9.55 7.94 -12.43
CA LYS A 75 9.28 8.64 -11.15
C LYS A 75 8.09 9.59 -11.24
N THR A 76 7.93 10.27 -12.36
CA THR A 76 6.79 11.16 -12.63
C THR A 76 5.50 10.36 -12.75
N MET A 77 5.51 9.27 -13.52
CA MET A 77 4.36 8.36 -13.67
C MET A 77 3.95 7.74 -12.35
N GLN A 78 4.90 7.24 -11.55
CA GLN A 78 4.63 6.73 -10.20
C GLN A 78 4.03 7.79 -9.27
N GLY A 79 4.47 9.05 -9.38
CA GLY A 79 3.86 10.16 -8.66
C GLY A 79 2.39 10.39 -9.03
N LEU A 80 2.06 10.30 -10.32
CA LEU A 80 0.68 10.42 -10.80
C LEU A 80 -0.17 9.20 -10.37
N ILE A 81 0.35 7.98 -10.49
CA ILE A 81 -0.30 6.75 -9.99
C ILE A 81 -0.61 6.90 -8.50
N GLN A 82 0.37 7.32 -7.70
CA GLN A 82 0.18 7.55 -6.28
C GLN A 82 -0.94 8.57 -6.00
N CYS A 83 -0.90 9.73 -6.66
CA CYS A 83 -1.84 10.82 -6.39
C CYS A 83 -3.25 10.56 -6.92
N LEU A 84 -3.37 9.97 -8.11
CA LEU A 84 -4.63 9.87 -8.83
C LEU A 84 -5.35 8.54 -8.60
N ILE A 85 -4.64 7.50 -8.14
CA ILE A 85 -5.21 6.19 -7.87
C ILE A 85 -5.03 5.81 -6.39
N LEU A 86 -3.80 5.60 -5.95
CA LEU A 86 -3.51 4.99 -4.65
C LEU A 86 -3.97 5.84 -3.47
N LYS A 87 -3.81 7.16 -3.52
CA LYS A 87 -4.31 8.09 -2.49
C LYS A 87 -5.83 8.24 -2.49
N LYS A 88 -6.53 7.69 -3.47
CA LYS A 88 -7.99 7.71 -3.55
C LYS A 88 -8.64 6.49 -2.90
N VAL A 89 -7.85 5.50 -2.57
CA VAL A 89 -8.31 4.35 -1.78
C VAL A 89 -8.68 4.82 -0.37
N LYS A 90 -9.83 4.37 0.11
CA LYS A 90 -10.22 4.49 1.52
C LYS A 90 -9.56 3.34 2.28
N TYR A 91 -8.45 3.64 2.95
CA TYR A 91 -7.73 2.65 3.74
C TYR A 91 -8.36 2.53 5.13
N PRO A 92 -8.57 1.30 5.64
CA PRO A 92 -9.03 1.06 6.99
C PRO A 92 -8.16 1.72 8.06
N CYS A 93 -8.74 1.99 9.22
CA CYS A 93 -8.04 2.71 10.29
C CYS A 93 -6.91 1.89 10.94
N TYR A 94 -6.95 0.57 10.85
CA TYR A 94 -5.89 -0.31 11.39
C TYR A 94 -4.59 -0.26 10.57
N LEU A 95 -4.62 0.20 9.32
CA LEU A 95 -3.42 0.36 8.49
C LEU A 95 -2.69 1.65 8.86
N MET A 96 -1.70 1.57 9.74
CA MET A 96 -1.01 2.74 10.31
C MET A 96 0.31 3.10 9.62
N GLY A 97 0.83 2.24 8.75
CA GLY A 97 2.17 2.38 8.18
C GLY A 97 2.18 2.95 6.76
N GLY A 98 3.03 3.96 6.48
CA GLY A 98 3.40 4.39 5.13
C GLY A 98 2.32 5.07 4.29
N LEU A 99 1.19 5.43 4.89
CA LEU A 99 0.08 6.14 4.27
C LEU A 99 0.10 7.62 4.70
N ALA A 100 0.17 8.54 3.74
CA ALA A 100 0.07 9.96 4.03
C ALA A 100 -1.41 10.36 4.08
N ASP A 101 -1.91 10.58 5.28
CA ASP A 101 -3.24 11.11 5.57
C ASP A 101 -3.08 12.36 6.44
N LYS A 102 -3.55 13.52 5.93
CA LYS A 102 -3.44 14.80 6.66
C LYS A 102 -4.54 14.99 7.69
N GLU A 103 -5.72 14.44 7.42
CA GLU A 103 -6.90 14.58 8.30
C GLU A 103 -6.84 13.55 9.44
N ASN A 104 -6.33 12.36 9.14
CA ASN A 104 -6.15 11.28 10.09
C ASN A 104 -4.69 10.79 10.07
N PRO A 105 -3.75 11.49 10.73
CA PRO A 105 -2.35 11.10 10.74
C PRO A 105 -2.17 9.65 11.16
N ARG A 106 -1.42 8.89 10.38
CA ARG A 106 -1.12 7.48 10.60
C ARG A 106 0.35 7.36 10.98
N ASP A 107 0.60 7.15 12.24
CA ASP A 107 1.96 7.08 12.79
C ASP A 107 2.05 6.07 13.94
N TYR A 108 3.27 5.83 14.39
CA TYR A 108 3.54 4.87 15.46
C TYR A 108 2.99 5.29 16.82
N VAL A 109 2.81 6.59 17.06
CA VAL A 109 2.22 7.10 18.32
C VAL A 109 0.73 6.77 18.34
N ARG A 110 0.03 7.04 17.24
CA ARG A 110 -1.40 6.69 17.11
C ARG A 110 -1.61 5.19 17.15
N ASN A 111 -0.74 4.42 16.50
CA ASN A 111 -0.75 2.97 16.56
C ASN A 111 -0.65 2.48 18.02
N ALA A 112 0.34 2.97 18.77
CA ALA A 112 0.50 2.62 20.18
C ALA A 112 -0.70 3.03 21.04
N ASN A 113 -1.31 4.19 20.78
CA ASN A 113 -2.45 4.70 21.54
C ASN A 113 -3.70 3.82 21.43
N VAL A 114 -3.88 3.07 20.35
CA VAL A 114 -4.99 2.09 20.23
C VAL A 114 -4.94 1.06 21.34
N HIS A 115 -3.75 0.72 21.82
CA HIS A 115 -3.52 -0.34 22.82
C HIS A 115 -3.41 0.19 24.26
N VAL A 116 -3.57 1.51 24.49
CA VAL A 116 -3.49 2.11 25.82
C VAL A 116 -4.79 1.88 26.60
N GLY A 117 -4.68 1.50 27.87
CA GLY A 117 -5.78 1.52 28.85
C GLY A 117 -6.48 0.19 29.13
N GLY A 118 -6.20 -0.87 28.40
CA GLY A 118 -6.86 -2.17 28.63
C GLY A 118 -6.00 -3.39 28.32
N THR A 119 -4.89 -3.19 27.64
CA THR A 119 -4.04 -4.27 27.15
C THR A 119 -3.24 -4.93 28.28
N ARG A 120 -3.50 -6.21 28.51
CA ARG A 120 -2.75 -7.04 29.46
C ARG A 120 -1.55 -7.74 28.85
N ARG A 121 -1.60 -8.02 27.55
CA ARG A 121 -0.53 -8.69 26.78
C ARG A 121 -0.48 -8.08 25.40
N MET A 122 0.73 -7.92 24.86
CA MET A 122 0.98 -7.44 23.52
C MET A 122 1.81 -8.46 22.76
N ILE A 123 1.41 -8.74 21.52
CA ILE A 123 2.18 -9.53 20.57
C ILE A 123 2.59 -8.56 19.47
N ASN A 124 3.88 -8.52 19.16
CA ASN A 124 4.43 -7.70 18.08
C ASN A 124 5.16 -8.62 17.12
N GLU A 125 4.73 -8.62 15.86
CA GLU A 125 5.32 -9.42 14.80
C GLU A 125 5.75 -8.52 13.64
N ASP A 126 6.83 -8.87 12.96
CA ASP A 126 7.34 -8.15 11.78
C ASP A 126 7.59 -9.12 10.63
N LEU A 127 7.13 -8.74 9.45
CA LEU A 127 7.31 -9.52 8.23
C LEU A 127 8.69 -9.25 7.64
N THR A 128 9.57 -10.22 7.75
CA THR A 128 10.93 -10.12 7.21
C THR A 128 10.95 -9.92 5.71
N LYS A 129 11.71 -8.90 5.24
CA LYS A 129 11.88 -8.58 3.81
C LYS A 129 10.55 -8.37 3.07
N PHE A 130 9.55 -7.77 3.72
CA PHE A 130 8.21 -7.62 3.17
C PHE A 130 8.19 -7.09 1.72
N PHE A 131 8.88 -5.97 1.45
CA PHE A 131 8.93 -5.39 0.09
C PHE A 131 9.53 -6.34 -0.96
N PRO A 132 10.72 -6.92 -0.76
CA PRO A 132 11.26 -7.90 -1.70
C PRO A 132 10.43 -9.17 -1.84
N SER A 133 9.70 -9.57 -0.79
CA SER A 133 8.82 -10.75 -0.82
C SER A 133 7.47 -10.48 -1.50
N THR A 134 7.12 -9.23 -1.74
CA THR A 134 5.91 -8.85 -2.49
C THR A 134 6.19 -8.94 -3.98
N SER A 135 5.78 -10.05 -4.59
CA SER A 135 6.01 -10.33 -6.01
C SER A 135 5.18 -9.45 -6.94
N SER A 136 5.60 -9.34 -8.21
CA SER A 136 4.80 -8.68 -9.25
C SER A 136 3.45 -9.37 -9.48
N ALA A 137 3.32 -10.66 -9.20
CA ALA A 137 2.04 -11.36 -9.26
C ALA A 137 1.06 -10.82 -8.22
N LEU A 138 1.47 -10.66 -6.96
CA LEU A 138 0.64 -10.04 -5.92
C LEU A 138 0.26 -8.59 -6.26
N VAL A 139 1.18 -7.82 -6.84
CA VAL A 139 0.89 -6.46 -7.28
C VAL A 139 -0.09 -6.45 -8.46
N PHE A 140 0.04 -7.40 -9.40
CA PHE A 140 -0.93 -7.58 -10.48
C PHE A 140 -2.32 -7.90 -9.95
N ASP A 141 -2.42 -8.80 -8.95
CA ASP A 141 -3.70 -9.16 -8.32
C ASP A 141 -4.38 -7.94 -7.67
N ILE A 142 -3.62 -7.05 -7.03
CA ILE A 142 -4.15 -5.79 -6.52
C ILE A 142 -4.75 -4.96 -7.65
N TRP A 143 -4.02 -4.73 -8.75
CA TRP A 143 -4.52 -3.93 -9.86
C TRP A 143 -5.72 -4.59 -10.57
N ARG A 144 -5.68 -5.92 -10.71
CA ARG A 144 -6.70 -6.68 -11.44
C ARG A 144 -7.98 -6.88 -10.62
N TYR A 145 -7.85 -7.30 -9.37
CA TYR A 145 -8.99 -7.76 -8.59
C TYR A 145 -9.48 -6.72 -7.57
N PHE A 146 -8.59 -6.01 -6.91
CA PHE A 146 -9.01 -4.94 -5.99
C PHE A 146 -9.48 -3.68 -6.74
N PHE A 147 -8.73 -3.22 -7.75
CA PHE A 147 -9.12 -2.06 -8.56
C PHE A 147 -10.06 -2.40 -9.72
N HIS A 148 -10.28 -3.67 -10.03
CA HIS A 148 -11.07 -4.15 -11.16
C HIS A 148 -10.60 -3.65 -12.53
N PHE A 149 -9.31 -3.33 -12.68
CA PHE A 149 -8.78 -2.85 -13.96
C PHE A 149 -8.68 -3.98 -14.98
N PRO A 150 -8.86 -3.71 -16.30
CA PRO A 150 -8.60 -4.67 -17.36
C PRO A 150 -7.17 -5.23 -17.29
N VAL A 151 -6.98 -6.43 -17.84
CA VAL A 151 -5.70 -7.16 -17.78
C VAL A 151 -4.54 -6.33 -18.30
N ASP A 152 -4.71 -5.66 -19.45
CA ASP A 152 -3.69 -4.82 -20.09
C ASP A 152 -3.30 -3.61 -19.22
N VAL A 153 -4.27 -2.95 -18.58
CA VAL A 153 -4.03 -1.85 -17.64
C VAL A 153 -3.33 -2.36 -16.38
N ALA A 154 -3.80 -3.48 -15.81
CA ALA A 154 -3.20 -4.08 -14.63
C ALA A 154 -1.75 -4.51 -14.87
N GLN A 155 -1.47 -5.12 -16.04
CA GLN A 155 -0.10 -5.48 -16.44
C GLN A 155 0.81 -4.25 -16.55
N THR A 156 0.35 -3.20 -17.24
CA THR A 156 1.12 -1.96 -17.37
C THR A 156 1.41 -1.33 -16.01
N LEU A 157 0.41 -1.21 -15.13
CA LEU A 157 0.59 -0.66 -13.79
C LEU A 157 1.53 -1.51 -12.94
N THR A 158 1.46 -2.85 -13.06
CA THR A 158 2.39 -3.75 -12.40
C THR A 158 3.83 -3.48 -12.85
N ARG A 159 4.09 -3.41 -14.14
CA ARG A 159 5.43 -3.10 -14.69
C ARG A 159 5.96 -1.75 -14.23
N LEU A 160 5.10 -0.72 -14.14
CA LEU A 160 5.50 0.62 -13.69
C LEU A 160 5.74 0.71 -12.18
N THR A 161 5.24 -0.24 -11.38
CA THR A 161 5.27 -0.17 -9.92
C THR A 161 6.07 -1.27 -9.25
N THR A 162 6.57 -2.24 -10.02
CA THR A 162 7.49 -3.29 -9.56
C THR A 162 8.87 -3.15 -10.22
N ARG A 163 9.86 -3.86 -9.69
CA ARG A 163 11.21 -3.95 -10.23
C ARG A 163 11.73 -5.38 -10.08
N ARG A 164 12.14 -6.00 -11.18
CA ARG A 164 12.70 -7.38 -11.15
C ARG A 164 11.88 -8.36 -10.32
N ASN A 165 10.57 -8.35 -10.57
CA ASN A 165 9.59 -9.21 -9.89
C ASN A 165 9.37 -8.93 -8.38
N GLU A 166 9.77 -7.79 -7.86
CA GLU A 166 9.55 -7.40 -6.46
C GLU A 166 9.00 -5.98 -6.33
N LEU A 167 8.42 -5.67 -5.18
CA LEU A 167 7.98 -4.31 -4.85
C LEU A 167 9.20 -3.48 -4.40
N PRO A 168 9.64 -2.45 -5.16
CA PRO A 168 10.87 -1.74 -4.86
C PRO A 168 10.74 -0.88 -3.59
N GLN A 169 11.60 -1.10 -2.61
CA GLN A 169 11.64 -0.27 -1.40
C GLN A 169 12.13 1.14 -1.73
N GLY A 170 11.32 2.16 -1.42
CA GLY A 170 11.64 3.57 -1.66
C GLY A 170 10.94 4.20 -2.86
N ALA A 171 10.27 3.42 -3.71
CA ALA A 171 9.44 3.98 -4.78
C ALA A 171 8.16 4.61 -4.22
N LYS A 172 7.65 5.64 -4.90
CA LYS A 172 6.50 6.43 -4.45
C LYS A 172 5.22 5.63 -4.25
N THR A 173 5.04 4.54 -5.00
CA THR A 173 3.85 3.70 -4.98
C THR A 173 3.92 2.57 -3.96
N SER A 174 5.14 2.19 -3.55
CA SER A 174 5.36 0.93 -2.86
C SER A 174 4.69 0.83 -1.50
N SER A 175 4.73 1.88 -0.67
CA SER A 175 4.07 1.84 0.64
C SER A 175 2.56 1.73 0.55
N TYR A 176 1.94 2.33 -0.46
CA TYR A 176 0.50 2.23 -0.69
C TYR A 176 0.09 0.83 -1.15
N LEU A 177 0.85 0.26 -2.11
CA LEU A 177 0.61 -1.11 -2.57
C LEU A 177 0.87 -2.14 -1.46
N ALA A 178 1.90 -1.93 -0.65
CA ALA A 178 2.20 -2.76 0.51
C ALA A 178 1.00 -2.89 1.47
N ASN A 179 0.27 -1.80 1.72
CA ASN A 179 -0.95 -1.80 2.52
C ASN A 179 -2.15 -2.49 1.86
N LEU A 180 -2.03 -2.87 0.60
CA LEU A 180 -3.07 -3.60 -0.13
C LEU A 180 -2.72 -5.07 -0.36
N VAL A 181 -1.54 -5.55 0.04
CA VAL A 181 -1.12 -6.94 -0.22
C VAL A 181 -2.08 -7.95 0.39
N PHE A 182 -2.60 -7.66 1.56
CA PHE A 182 -3.54 -8.52 2.29
C PHE A 182 -5.00 -8.03 2.26
N TRP A 183 -5.35 -7.18 1.29
CA TRP A 183 -6.66 -6.53 1.20
C TRP A 183 -7.85 -7.51 1.29
N GLU A 184 -7.68 -8.74 0.84
CA GLU A 184 -8.71 -9.77 0.83
C GLU A 184 -8.78 -10.52 2.17
N THR A 185 -7.64 -10.87 2.76
CA THR A 185 -7.55 -11.80 3.88
C THR A 185 -7.42 -11.12 5.24
N GLU A 186 -6.77 -9.97 5.32
CA GLU A 186 -6.51 -9.26 6.58
C GLU A 186 -7.80 -8.84 7.30
N PRO A 187 -8.85 -8.34 6.63
CA PRO A 187 -10.10 -8.01 7.29
C PRO A 187 -10.74 -9.22 8.01
N ASP A 188 -10.72 -10.39 7.39
CA ASP A 188 -11.30 -11.60 8.01
C ASP A 188 -10.45 -12.09 9.20
N LEU A 189 -9.12 -11.95 9.11
CA LEU A 189 -8.23 -12.18 10.24
C LEU A 189 -8.56 -11.25 11.41
N ILE A 190 -8.75 -9.95 11.13
CA ILE A 190 -9.10 -8.95 12.16
C ILE A 190 -10.42 -9.29 12.82
N ALA A 191 -11.45 -9.63 12.05
CA ALA A 191 -12.75 -10.05 12.60
C ALA A 191 -12.60 -11.24 13.55
N LYS A 192 -11.78 -12.24 13.17
CA LYS A 192 -11.49 -13.41 14.01
C LYS A 192 -10.76 -13.01 15.28
N LEU A 193 -9.74 -12.16 15.21
CA LEU A 193 -8.99 -11.68 16.37
C LEU A 193 -9.90 -10.88 17.31
N GLN A 194 -10.74 -9.98 16.78
CA GLN A 194 -11.70 -9.21 17.57
C GLN A 194 -12.72 -10.11 18.29
N SER A 195 -13.22 -11.18 17.65
CA SER A 195 -14.11 -12.15 18.28
C SER A 195 -13.46 -12.89 19.46
N MET A 196 -12.12 -12.95 19.49
CA MET A 196 -11.32 -13.55 20.56
C MET A 196 -10.88 -12.52 21.62
N GLY A 197 -11.29 -11.25 21.50
CA GLY A 197 -10.95 -10.16 22.42
C GLY A 197 -9.58 -9.51 22.18
N PHE A 198 -8.99 -9.69 20.97
CA PHE A 198 -7.76 -9.00 20.58
C PHE A 198 -8.07 -7.70 19.85
N GLU A 199 -7.26 -6.68 20.11
CA GLU A 199 -7.19 -5.45 19.29
C GLU A 199 -6.02 -5.57 18.32
N TYR A 200 -6.26 -5.26 17.04
CA TYR A 200 -5.29 -5.36 15.95
C TYR A 200 -4.99 -3.98 15.35
N THR A 201 -3.71 -3.71 15.06
CA THR A 201 -3.24 -2.53 14.30
C THR A 201 -2.05 -2.85 13.46
#